data_69588961e5c772b2a802ae376e37bdf9
#
_entry.id   69588961e5c772b2a802ae376e37bdf9
#
_cell.length_a   1.000
_cell.length_b   1.000
_cell.length_c   1.000
_cell.angle_alpha   90.00
_cell.angle_beta   90.00
_cell.angle_gamma   90.00
#
_symmetry.space_group_name_H-M   'P 1'
#
loop_
_entity.id
_entity.type
_entity.pdbx_description
1 polymer ?
#
loop_
_entity_poly.entity_id
_entity_poly.type
_entity_poly.pdbx_seq_one_letter_code
_entity_poly.pdbx_strand_id
1 'polypeptide(L)'
;MKAARPYPIVTITPKGERAIVDGHPWVYEGEVVSVSGTPEDGSLVDVVSKKGSWLGCGFYNSASKIRVRLVTRNANDDPAGDAFWERRLRYAWDYRKTVMGEADSRCCRIIFGEADGFPGLTVDRFERVLVAQVLSLGMERIKERVLPLLVRILREDGQVIRGVYERNDAALRTLEGMAQGKGWLVLPGEAVPEGTAEDITENGIRYTVDFENGQKTGFFLDQKYNRLAVAKLAKGRTVLDCFTHTGSFALNAAKGGAKRVTAVDVSQFAVDCAAENARKNGLDGVMDCVCANVFDLLPQLAEQPRKYDFIILDPPAFTKSRRTCLLYTSDAADDLIG
;
A
#
# COMPACT_ATOMS: atom_id res chain seq x y z
N MET A 1 34.71 22.57 10.36
CA MET A 1 34.72 21.09 10.16
C MET A 1 33.33 20.60 10.48
N LYS A 2 32.65 19.85 9.58
CA LYS A 2 31.39 19.16 9.94
C LYS A 2 31.72 18.18 11.06
N ALA A 3 30.91 18.14 12.12
CA ALA A 3 31.04 17.14 13.17
C ALA A 3 30.95 15.73 12.54
N ALA A 4 31.83 14.83 13.00
CA ALA A 4 31.77 13.44 12.58
C ALA A 4 30.38 12.86 12.95
N ARG A 5 29.70 12.20 12.02
CA ARG A 5 28.43 11.56 12.30
C ARG A 5 28.64 10.36 13.22
N PRO A 6 27.75 10.12 14.20
CA PRO A 6 27.97 9.10 15.24
C PRO A 6 27.64 7.68 14.77
N TYR A 7 27.33 7.47 13.49
CA TYR A 7 26.81 6.19 12.99
C TYR A 7 27.93 5.24 12.55
N PRO A 8 27.77 3.92 12.72
CA PRO A 8 28.60 2.91 12.07
C PRO A 8 28.61 3.10 10.55
N ILE A 9 29.67 2.67 9.88
CA ILE A 9 29.88 2.92 8.45
C ILE A 9 29.75 1.60 7.67
N VAL A 10 28.94 1.62 6.63
CA VAL A 10 28.84 0.55 5.62
C VAL A 10 29.53 1.04 4.35
N THR A 11 30.67 0.40 3.99
CA THR A 11 31.36 0.66 2.72
C THR A 11 30.82 -0.23 1.63
N ILE A 12 30.49 0.35 0.48
CA ILE A 12 29.87 -0.38 -0.64
C ILE A 12 30.72 -0.43 -1.90
N THR A 13 30.36 -1.39 -2.79
CA THR A 13 30.99 -1.59 -4.09
C THR A 13 30.73 -0.41 -5.05
N PRO A 14 31.55 -0.22 -6.11
CA PRO A 14 31.28 0.78 -7.15
C PRO A 14 29.95 0.56 -7.88
N LYS A 15 29.43 -0.70 -7.93
CA LYS A 15 28.09 -0.99 -8.47
C LYS A 15 27.01 -0.40 -7.57
N GLY A 16 27.07 -0.65 -6.27
CA GLY A 16 26.13 -0.09 -5.28
C GLY A 16 26.21 1.44 -5.25
N GLU A 17 27.44 2.03 -5.32
CA GLU A 17 27.61 3.47 -5.40
C GLU A 17 26.84 4.07 -6.58
N ARG A 18 26.98 3.51 -7.79
CA ARG A 18 26.24 3.96 -8.98
C ARG A 18 24.73 3.85 -8.78
N ALA A 19 24.25 2.71 -8.28
CA ALA A 19 22.82 2.52 -8.01
C ALA A 19 22.25 3.60 -7.08
N ILE A 20 22.98 3.94 -5.98
CA ILE A 20 22.55 5.00 -5.07
C ILE A 20 22.57 6.38 -5.74
N VAL A 21 23.60 6.70 -6.50
CA VAL A 21 23.71 7.96 -7.25
C VAL A 21 22.55 8.10 -8.24
N ASP A 22 22.19 7.01 -8.93
CA ASP A 22 21.08 6.94 -9.87
C ASP A 22 19.69 6.94 -9.20
N GLY A 23 19.65 6.97 -7.87
CA GLY A 23 18.39 7.11 -7.15
C GLY A 23 17.90 5.90 -6.39
N HIS A 24 18.55 4.73 -6.50
CA HIS A 24 18.13 3.51 -5.84
C HIS A 24 18.21 3.65 -4.30
N PRO A 25 17.16 3.32 -3.53
CA PRO A 25 17.13 3.55 -2.09
C PRO A 25 17.71 2.39 -1.26
N TRP A 26 18.16 1.30 -1.87
CA TRP A 26 18.59 0.09 -1.18
C TRP A 26 20.04 -0.26 -1.48
N VAL A 27 20.75 -0.76 -0.47
CA VAL A 27 22.03 -1.46 -0.58
C VAL A 27 21.78 -2.93 -0.34
N TYR A 28 22.09 -3.75 -1.32
CA TYR A 28 21.96 -5.21 -1.19
C TYR A 28 23.18 -5.83 -0.51
N GLU A 29 22.98 -7.00 0.10
CA GLU A 29 24.03 -7.77 0.78
C GLU A 29 25.31 -7.92 -0.09
N GLY A 30 25.17 -8.32 -1.37
CA GLY A 30 26.29 -8.49 -2.30
C GLY A 30 26.99 -7.19 -2.71
N GLU A 31 26.49 -6.04 -2.29
CA GLU A 31 27.09 -4.72 -2.56
C GLU A 31 27.91 -4.20 -1.36
N VAL A 32 27.82 -4.83 -0.20
CA VAL A 32 28.59 -4.46 0.98
C VAL A 32 30.00 -5.01 0.89
N VAL A 33 30.98 -4.12 1.10
CA VAL A 33 32.42 -4.46 1.11
C VAL A 33 32.88 -4.69 2.56
N SER A 34 32.51 -3.78 3.46
CA SER A 34 32.86 -3.83 4.87
C SER A 34 31.87 -3.06 5.71
N VAL A 35 31.75 -3.43 6.97
CA VAL A 35 31.01 -2.72 8.00
C VAL A 35 31.96 -2.37 9.12
N SER A 36 32.11 -1.08 9.45
CA SER A 36 32.92 -0.63 10.59
C SER A 36 32.02 -0.37 11.80
N GLY A 37 32.50 -0.75 12.96
CA GLY A 37 31.70 -0.80 14.17
C GLY A 37 30.80 -2.06 14.20
N THR A 38 29.90 -2.10 15.16
CA THR A 38 28.93 -3.21 15.37
C THR A 38 27.51 -2.63 15.34
N PRO A 39 26.95 -2.32 14.14
CA PRO A 39 25.58 -1.81 14.10
C PRO A 39 24.60 -2.88 14.58
N GLU A 40 23.68 -2.48 15.42
CA GLU A 40 22.53 -3.29 15.74
C GLU A 40 21.56 -3.33 14.55
N ASP A 41 20.90 -4.46 14.34
CA ASP A 41 19.86 -4.57 13.33
C ASP A 41 18.71 -3.57 13.60
N GLY A 42 18.32 -2.84 12.57
CA GLY A 42 17.34 -1.75 12.66
C GLY A 42 17.92 -0.39 13.07
N SER A 43 19.23 -0.30 13.42
CA SER A 43 19.88 0.98 13.73
C SER A 43 20.30 1.74 12.48
N LEU A 44 20.59 3.04 12.66
CA LEU A 44 21.10 3.91 11.61
C LEU A 44 22.58 3.64 11.33
N VAL A 45 22.95 3.62 10.05
CA VAL A 45 24.32 3.55 9.54
C VAL A 45 24.55 4.59 8.47
N ASP A 46 25.80 5.05 8.34
CA ASP A 46 26.23 5.83 7.18
C ASP A 46 26.74 4.91 6.07
N VAL A 47 26.37 5.18 4.84
CA VAL A 47 26.82 4.46 3.65
C VAL A 47 27.87 5.32 2.94
N VAL A 48 29.03 4.70 2.67
CA VAL A 48 30.15 5.35 1.96
C VAL A 48 30.64 4.52 0.79
N SER A 49 31.20 5.19 -0.21
CA SER A 49 31.91 4.55 -1.32
C SER A 49 33.26 3.97 -0.85
N LYS A 50 33.89 3.11 -1.67
CA LYS A 50 35.28 2.66 -1.44
C LYS A 50 36.29 3.78 -1.31
N LYS A 51 36.00 4.97 -1.86
CA LYS A 51 36.85 6.16 -1.78
C LYS A 51 36.57 7.03 -0.55
N GLY A 52 35.61 6.58 0.30
CA GLY A 52 35.22 7.32 1.50
C GLY A 52 34.20 8.44 1.27
N SER A 53 33.65 8.58 0.06
CA SER A 53 32.58 9.56 -0.20
C SER A 53 31.29 9.11 0.49
N TRP A 54 30.68 10.00 1.28
CA TRP A 54 29.40 9.74 1.92
C TRP A 54 28.26 9.74 0.88
N LEU A 55 27.41 8.72 0.91
CA LEU A 55 26.35 8.49 -0.07
C LEU A 55 24.94 8.58 0.53
N GLY A 56 24.81 8.39 1.84
CA GLY A 56 23.53 8.44 2.52
C GLY A 56 23.58 7.85 3.92
N CYS A 57 22.46 7.97 4.64
CA CYS A 57 22.23 7.33 5.92
C CYS A 57 20.96 6.49 5.84
N GLY A 58 20.93 5.33 6.48
CA GLY A 58 19.80 4.43 6.43
C GLY A 58 19.77 3.38 7.52
N PHE A 59 18.72 2.56 7.54
CA PHE A 59 18.56 1.47 8.48
C PHE A 59 19.30 0.22 8.02
N TYR A 60 20.10 -0.35 8.91
CA TYR A 60 20.84 -1.58 8.72
C TYR A 60 20.04 -2.80 9.16
N ASN A 61 20.14 -3.91 8.44
CA ASN A 61 19.62 -5.20 8.88
C ASN A 61 20.50 -6.34 8.36
N SER A 62 21.14 -7.09 9.27
CA SER A 62 22.03 -8.20 8.94
C SER A 62 21.28 -9.45 8.45
N ALA A 63 20.00 -9.60 8.78
CA ALA A 63 19.16 -10.72 8.36
C ALA A 63 18.59 -10.53 6.96
N SER A 64 18.43 -9.27 6.49
CA SER A 64 17.80 -8.95 5.21
C SER A 64 18.79 -9.00 4.05
N LYS A 65 18.32 -9.44 2.87
CA LYS A 65 19.06 -9.26 1.61
C LYS A 65 19.21 -7.78 1.23
N ILE A 66 18.29 -6.92 1.67
CA ILE A 66 18.41 -5.47 1.59
C ILE A 66 19.14 -5.01 2.84
N ARG A 67 20.47 -4.97 2.77
CA ARG A 67 21.36 -4.73 3.91
C ARG A 67 21.20 -3.34 4.51
N VAL A 68 20.98 -2.30 3.68
CA VAL A 68 20.68 -0.95 4.14
C VAL A 68 19.53 -0.37 3.32
N ARG A 69 18.55 0.19 4.00
CA ARG A 69 17.46 0.99 3.42
C ARG A 69 17.73 2.46 3.71
N LEU A 70 18.06 3.22 2.67
CA LEU A 70 18.40 4.64 2.83
C LEU A 70 17.18 5.45 3.26
N VAL A 71 17.37 6.30 4.26
CA VAL A 71 16.36 7.27 4.71
C VAL A 71 16.71 8.69 4.26
N THR A 72 17.99 9.01 4.05
CA THR A 72 18.38 10.32 3.53
C THR A 72 19.69 10.27 2.76
N ARG A 73 19.83 11.18 1.79
CA ARG A 73 21.06 11.48 1.06
C ARG A 73 21.55 12.90 1.32
N ASN A 74 20.92 13.60 2.24
CA ASN A 74 21.36 14.91 2.69
C ASN A 74 22.17 14.77 3.98
N ALA A 75 23.45 15.07 3.91
CA ALA A 75 24.37 14.96 5.04
C ALA A 75 24.05 15.92 6.21
N ASN A 76 23.16 16.90 5.99
CA ASN A 76 22.71 17.82 7.05
C ASN A 76 21.47 17.30 7.80
N ASP A 77 20.84 16.23 7.31
CA ASP A 77 19.72 15.63 7.99
C ASP A 77 20.17 14.83 9.22
N ASP A 78 19.37 14.86 10.27
CA ASP A 78 19.52 14.05 11.46
C ASP A 78 18.33 13.07 11.63
N PRO A 79 18.42 11.85 11.08
CA PRO A 79 17.34 10.87 11.21
C PRO A 79 17.12 10.32 12.62
N ALA A 80 18.00 10.60 13.56
CA ALA A 80 17.80 10.25 14.99
C ALA A 80 16.77 11.19 15.65
N GLY A 81 16.66 12.44 15.17
CA GLY A 81 15.79 13.46 15.75
C GLY A 81 14.36 13.44 15.23
N ASP A 82 13.37 13.82 16.07
CA ASP A 82 11.96 13.90 15.72
C ASP A 82 11.68 14.93 14.61
N ALA A 83 12.40 16.05 14.62
CA ALA A 83 12.22 17.12 13.63
C ALA A 83 12.44 16.65 12.18
N PHE A 84 13.30 15.64 11.96
CA PHE A 84 13.49 15.02 10.65
C PHE A 84 12.23 14.28 10.20
N TRP A 85 11.67 13.44 11.06
CA TRP A 85 10.49 12.62 10.73
C TRP A 85 9.23 13.50 10.64
N GLU A 86 9.08 14.48 11.54
CA GLU A 86 7.96 15.42 11.49
C GLU A 86 7.93 16.18 10.16
N ARG A 87 9.07 16.73 9.72
CA ARG A 87 9.16 17.41 8.41
C ARG A 87 8.76 16.48 7.25
N ARG A 88 9.21 15.23 7.24
CA ARG A 88 8.85 14.27 6.21
C ARG A 88 7.38 13.87 6.22
N LEU A 89 6.81 13.70 7.41
CA LEU A 89 5.38 13.41 7.56
C LEU A 89 4.53 14.58 7.02
N ARG A 90 4.94 15.82 7.32
CA ARG A 90 4.28 17.02 6.77
C ARG A 90 4.38 17.05 5.24
N TYR A 91 5.55 16.76 4.66
CA TYR A 91 5.71 16.69 3.21
C TYR A 91 4.83 15.61 2.57
N ALA A 92 4.77 14.43 3.16
CA ALA A 92 3.91 13.36 2.66
C ALA A 92 2.43 13.77 2.70
N TRP A 93 1.97 14.38 3.78
CA TRP A 93 0.59 14.86 3.91
C TRP A 93 0.28 16.05 2.98
N ASP A 94 1.14 17.04 2.91
CA ASP A 94 0.99 18.21 2.03
C ASP A 94 0.97 17.80 0.56
N TYR A 95 1.78 16.80 0.17
CA TYR A 95 1.72 16.25 -1.18
C TYR A 95 0.33 15.67 -1.50
N ARG A 96 -0.27 14.88 -0.57
CA ARG A 96 -1.61 14.33 -0.77
C ARG A 96 -2.67 15.44 -0.90
N LYS A 97 -2.60 16.46 -0.06
CA LYS A 97 -3.48 17.64 -0.19
C LYS A 97 -3.32 18.38 -1.52
N THR A 98 -2.10 18.43 -2.05
CA THR A 98 -1.81 19.09 -3.32
C THR A 98 -2.35 18.33 -4.53
N VAL A 99 -2.22 16.99 -4.53
CA VAL A 99 -2.57 16.16 -5.71
C VAL A 99 -3.98 15.59 -5.65
N MET A 100 -4.64 15.65 -4.49
CA MET A 100 -5.97 15.11 -4.25
C MET A 100 -6.91 16.21 -3.74
N GLY A 101 -8.19 16.14 -4.12
CA GLY A 101 -9.22 16.97 -3.49
C GLY A 101 -9.45 16.57 -2.02
N GLU A 102 -10.09 17.46 -1.26
CA GLU A 102 -10.36 17.23 0.16
C GLU A 102 -11.12 15.92 0.43
N ALA A 103 -12.14 15.62 -0.37
CA ALA A 103 -12.91 14.37 -0.27
C ALA A 103 -12.03 13.14 -0.52
N ASP A 104 -11.11 13.21 -1.49
CA ASP A 104 -10.22 12.09 -1.85
C ASP A 104 -9.14 11.83 -0.81
N SER A 105 -8.69 12.88 -0.11
CA SER A 105 -7.66 12.75 0.95
C SER A 105 -8.17 12.05 2.21
N ARG A 106 -9.48 11.86 2.36
CA ARG A 106 -10.07 11.07 3.47
C ARG A 106 -9.87 9.57 3.29
N CYS A 107 -9.71 9.10 2.04
CA CYS A 107 -9.45 7.70 1.72
C CYS A 107 -8.29 7.63 0.73
N CYS A 108 -7.06 7.61 1.25
CA CYS A 108 -5.85 7.64 0.44
C CYS A 108 -4.67 6.98 1.13
N ARG A 109 -3.66 6.62 0.35
CA ARG A 109 -2.35 6.25 0.89
C ARG A 109 -1.59 7.50 1.29
N ILE A 110 -1.40 7.73 2.60
CA ILE A 110 -0.66 8.88 3.13
C ILE A 110 0.85 8.68 2.99
N ILE A 111 1.34 7.46 3.31
CA ILE A 111 2.76 7.11 3.20
C ILE A 111 2.90 5.91 2.28
N PHE A 112 3.80 6.04 1.30
CA PHE A 112 4.13 4.98 0.34
C PHE A 112 5.62 4.63 0.39
N GLY A 113 6.07 4.06 1.49
CA GLY A 113 7.41 3.48 1.63
C GLY A 113 8.53 4.44 1.24
N GLU A 114 9.42 3.92 0.44
CA GLU A 114 10.61 4.61 -0.07
C GLU A 114 10.28 5.87 -0.88
N ALA A 115 9.13 5.90 -1.57
CA ALA A 115 8.72 7.06 -2.36
C ALA A 115 8.51 8.32 -1.50
N ASP A 116 8.07 8.15 -0.26
CA ASP A 116 7.91 9.24 0.70
C ASP A 116 9.08 9.31 1.71
N GLY A 117 10.10 8.45 1.55
CA GLY A 117 11.27 8.40 2.41
C GLY A 117 11.04 7.72 3.76
N PHE A 118 10.08 6.80 3.82
CA PHE A 118 9.78 5.94 4.97
C PHE A 118 9.98 4.46 4.58
N PRO A 119 11.21 3.99 4.44
CA PRO A 119 11.47 2.70 3.83
C PRO A 119 10.76 1.56 4.55
N GLY A 120 9.89 0.85 3.80
CA GLY A 120 9.11 -0.26 4.31
C GLY A 120 7.90 0.12 5.17
N LEU A 121 7.51 1.41 5.26
CA LEU A 121 6.28 1.83 5.92
C LEU A 121 5.22 2.23 4.89
N THR A 122 4.07 1.61 4.95
CA THR A 122 2.87 2.04 4.24
C THR A 122 1.82 2.48 5.24
N VAL A 123 1.16 3.63 5.01
CA VAL A 123 0.03 4.08 5.82
C VAL A 123 -1.11 4.47 4.91
N ASP A 124 -2.20 3.75 5.00
CA ASP A 124 -3.46 4.02 4.33
C ASP A 124 -4.44 4.67 5.30
N ARG A 125 -5.16 5.67 4.83
CA ARG A 125 -6.22 6.34 5.59
C ARG A 125 -7.59 5.90 5.09
N PHE A 126 -8.42 5.48 5.99
CA PHE A 126 -9.84 5.18 5.81
C PHE A 126 -10.64 6.08 6.75
N GLU A 127 -11.08 7.24 6.25
CA GLU A 127 -11.76 8.30 7.00
C GLU A 127 -11.03 8.65 8.31
N ARG A 128 -11.44 8.06 9.44
CA ARG A 128 -10.91 8.33 10.78
C ARG A 128 -9.86 7.32 11.26
N VAL A 129 -9.57 6.29 10.46
CA VAL A 129 -8.61 5.24 10.82
C VAL A 129 -7.41 5.30 9.90
N LEU A 130 -6.22 5.19 10.49
CA LEU A 130 -5.00 4.91 9.75
C LEU A 130 -4.70 3.41 9.84
N VAL A 131 -4.40 2.78 8.72
CA VAL A 131 -3.94 1.39 8.68
C VAL A 131 -2.49 1.37 8.24
N ALA A 132 -1.61 0.96 9.14
CA ALA A 132 -0.18 0.94 8.94
C ALA A 132 0.32 -0.49 8.67
N GLN A 133 1.23 -0.62 7.71
CA GLN A 133 1.99 -1.85 7.48
C GLN A 133 3.48 -1.55 7.52
N VAL A 134 4.21 -2.23 8.39
CA VAL A 134 5.65 -2.05 8.60
C VAL A 134 6.39 -3.28 8.11
N LEU A 135 7.23 -3.12 7.08
CA LEU A 135 7.95 -4.21 6.40
C LEU A 135 9.48 -4.07 6.49
N SER A 136 9.99 -3.17 7.34
CA SER A 136 11.43 -3.04 7.59
C SER A 136 11.72 -2.92 9.08
N LEU A 137 12.79 -3.57 9.55
CA LEU A 137 13.15 -3.60 10.96
C LEU A 137 13.49 -2.21 11.52
N GLY A 138 14.13 -1.36 10.73
CA GLY A 138 14.43 0.00 11.17
C GLY A 138 13.17 0.82 11.44
N MET A 139 12.17 0.71 10.56
CA MET A 139 10.89 1.38 10.77
C MET A 139 10.09 0.76 11.92
N GLU A 140 10.18 -0.56 12.11
CA GLU A 140 9.59 -1.24 13.26
C GLU A 140 10.08 -0.66 14.59
N ARG A 141 11.39 -0.38 14.70
CA ARG A 141 11.99 0.19 15.93
C ARG A 141 11.54 1.63 16.23
N ILE A 142 11.08 2.36 15.22
CA ILE A 142 10.68 3.77 15.40
C ILE A 142 9.20 4.04 15.15
N LYS A 143 8.40 3.03 14.82
CA LYS A 143 6.97 3.18 14.52
C LYS A 143 6.19 3.84 15.66
N GLU A 144 6.49 3.49 16.91
CA GLU A 144 5.85 4.05 18.11
C GLU A 144 6.18 5.55 18.32
N ARG A 145 7.16 6.07 17.60
CA ARG A 145 7.49 7.50 17.53
C ARG A 145 6.86 8.15 16.29
N VAL A 146 7.00 7.51 15.12
CA VAL A 146 6.57 8.07 13.83
C VAL A 146 5.05 8.11 13.68
N LEU A 147 4.35 7.03 14.05
CA LEU A 147 2.90 6.95 13.87
C LEU A 147 2.13 7.92 14.78
N PRO A 148 2.45 8.10 16.07
CA PRO A 148 1.83 9.16 16.87
C PRO A 148 2.12 10.57 16.36
N LEU A 149 3.32 10.84 15.81
CA LEU A 149 3.63 12.11 15.16
C LEU A 149 2.72 12.36 13.95
N LEU A 150 2.47 11.34 13.12
CA LEU A 150 1.54 11.45 11.99
C LEU A 150 0.12 11.77 12.46
N VAL A 151 -0.38 11.06 13.47
CA VAL A 151 -1.72 11.32 14.05
C VAL A 151 -1.81 12.77 14.55
N ARG A 152 -0.79 13.25 15.26
CA ARG A 152 -0.74 14.63 15.73
C ARG A 152 -0.79 15.63 14.57
N ILE A 153 0.03 15.45 13.53
CA ILE A 153 0.08 16.34 12.36
C ILE A 153 -1.30 16.39 11.66
N LEU A 154 -1.94 15.25 11.47
CA LEU A 154 -3.27 15.20 10.85
C LEU A 154 -4.32 15.91 11.70
N ARG A 155 -4.29 15.74 13.02
CA ARG A 155 -5.21 16.41 13.96
C ARG A 155 -4.96 17.92 14.01
N GLU A 156 -3.70 18.37 13.97
CA GLU A 156 -3.34 19.79 13.86
C GLU A 156 -3.89 20.43 12.57
N ASP A 157 -3.99 19.65 11.49
CA ASP A 157 -4.59 20.05 10.21
C ASP A 157 -6.13 19.84 10.17
N GLY A 158 -6.77 19.67 11.33
CA GLY A 158 -8.23 19.57 11.48
C GLY A 158 -8.82 18.21 11.11
N GLN A 159 -7.98 17.19 10.87
CA GLN A 159 -8.45 15.84 10.53
C GLN A 159 -8.86 15.07 11.79
N VAL A 160 -10.00 14.37 11.71
CA VAL A 160 -10.46 13.50 12.79
C VAL A 160 -9.83 12.12 12.62
N ILE A 161 -8.88 11.77 13.48
CA ILE A 161 -8.24 10.45 13.49
C ILE A 161 -8.49 9.78 14.83
N ARG A 162 -9.14 8.60 14.82
CA ARG A 162 -9.47 7.85 16.05
C ARG A 162 -8.39 6.85 16.47
N GLY A 163 -7.48 6.47 15.56
CA GLY A 163 -6.38 5.56 15.90
C GLY A 163 -5.64 5.03 14.70
N VAL A 164 -4.63 4.22 14.99
CA VAL A 164 -3.80 3.51 14.01
C VAL A 164 -3.95 2.02 14.22
N TYR A 165 -4.34 1.27 13.19
CA TYR A 165 -4.38 -0.18 13.20
C TYR A 165 -3.19 -0.74 12.42
N GLU A 166 -2.46 -1.69 12.97
CA GLU A 166 -1.32 -2.32 12.32
C GLU A 166 -1.74 -3.59 11.58
N ARG A 167 -1.38 -3.70 10.31
CA ARG A 167 -1.52 -4.88 9.44
C ARG A 167 -0.15 -5.48 9.15
N ASN A 168 0.49 -5.95 10.21
CA ASN A 168 1.82 -6.53 10.19
C ASN A 168 1.80 -8.07 10.03
N ASP A 169 0.75 -8.62 9.43
CA ASP A 169 0.53 -10.05 9.15
C ASP A 169 1.15 -10.52 7.81
N ALA A 170 1.96 -9.68 7.15
CA ALA A 170 2.62 -10.02 5.90
C ALA A 170 3.80 -10.99 6.12
N ALA A 171 3.86 -12.07 5.32
CA ALA A 171 4.95 -13.06 5.37
C ALA A 171 6.35 -12.46 5.12
N LEU A 172 6.44 -11.35 4.39
CA LEU A 172 7.70 -10.64 4.14
C LEU A 172 8.41 -10.18 5.41
N ARG A 173 7.69 -9.97 6.51
CA ARG A 173 8.27 -9.58 7.80
C ARG A 173 9.26 -10.60 8.35
N THR A 174 9.00 -11.90 8.12
CA THR A 174 9.90 -12.96 8.57
C THR A 174 11.27 -12.92 7.88
N LEU A 175 11.32 -12.40 6.63
CA LEU A 175 12.59 -12.20 5.90
C LEU A 175 13.43 -11.04 6.47
N GLU A 176 12.81 -10.16 7.22
CA GLU A 176 13.45 -9.04 7.92
C GLU A 176 13.74 -9.37 9.40
N GLY A 177 13.44 -10.60 9.85
CA GLY A 177 13.62 -11.03 11.25
C GLY A 177 12.53 -10.53 12.19
N MET A 178 11.35 -10.15 11.67
CA MET A 178 10.26 -9.60 12.47
C MET A 178 9.10 -10.58 12.63
N ALA A 179 8.45 -10.56 13.78
CA ALA A 179 7.21 -11.30 14.01
C ALA A 179 6.05 -10.70 13.20
N GLN A 180 5.10 -11.56 12.84
CA GLN A 180 3.82 -11.15 12.28
C GLN A 180 2.82 -10.82 13.40
N GLY A 181 1.88 -9.92 13.10
CA GLY A 181 0.83 -9.56 14.02
C GLY A 181 -0.10 -8.51 13.43
N LYS A 182 -1.25 -8.31 14.04
CA LYS A 182 -2.19 -7.23 13.72
C LYS A 182 -2.90 -6.75 14.99
N GLY A 183 -3.30 -5.51 15.02
CA GLY A 183 -3.98 -4.91 16.16
C GLY A 183 -3.87 -3.40 16.19
N TRP A 184 -4.57 -2.78 17.13
CA TRP A 184 -4.48 -1.36 17.35
C TRP A 184 -3.13 -0.98 17.99
N LEU A 185 -2.49 0.06 17.44
CA LEU A 185 -1.38 0.72 18.11
C LEU A 185 -1.91 1.51 19.30
N VAL A 186 -1.31 1.31 20.47
CA VAL A 186 -1.64 2.08 21.67
C VAL A 186 -1.04 3.48 21.53
N LEU A 187 -1.87 4.48 21.32
CA LEU A 187 -1.42 5.88 21.29
C LEU A 187 -1.21 6.40 22.70
N PRO A 188 -0.20 7.23 22.97
CA PRO A 188 0.08 7.76 24.30
C PRO A 188 -1.10 8.51 24.90
N GLY A 189 -1.61 8.04 26.04
CA GLY A 189 -2.70 8.67 26.77
C GLY A 189 -4.11 8.45 26.18
N GLU A 190 -4.25 7.58 25.18
CA GLU A 190 -5.53 7.31 24.53
C GLU A 190 -6.01 5.87 24.79
N ALA A 191 -7.32 5.69 24.84
CA ALA A 191 -7.92 4.36 24.87
C ALA A 191 -7.82 3.72 23.47
N VAL A 192 -7.69 2.40 23.45
CA VAL A 192 -7.73 1.63 22.21
C VAL A 192 -9.15 1.73 21.61
N PRO A 193 -9.29 2.07 20.31
CA PRO A 193 -10.59 2.15 19.66
C PRO A 193 -11.29 0.79 19.58
N GLU A 194 -12.60 0.80 19.61
CA GLU A 194 -13.40 -0.41 19.43
C GLU A 194 -13.63 -0.72 17.95
N GLY A 195 -13.77 -2.02 17.64
CA GLY A 195 -14.06 -2.54 16.30
C GLY A 195 -12.90 -2.42 15.31
N THR A 196 -13.05 -3.07 14.18
CA THR A 196 -12.02 -3.21 13.14
C THR A 196 -12.54 -2.88 11.74
N ALA A 197 -13.66 -2.14 11.68
CA ALA A 197 -14.24 -1.67 10.43
C ALA A 197 -14.48 -0.15 10.47
N GLU A 198 -14.46 0.47 9.32
CA GLU A 198 -14.75 1.89 9.12
C GLU A 198 -15.62 2.07 7.87
N ASP A 199 -16.64 2.90 7.97
CA ASP A 199 -17.42 3.32 6.81
C ASP A 199 -16.67 4.45 6.08
N ILE A 200 -16.43 4.24 4.79
CA ILE A 200 -15.75 5.18 3.91
C ILE A 200 -16.65 5.67 2.79
N THR A 201 -16.30 6.81 2.22
CA THR A 201 -16.92 7.30 0.97
C THR A 201 -15.85 7.51 -0.08
N GLU A 202 -15.96 6.80 -1.22
CA GLU A 202 -15.11 6.99 -2.38
C GLU A 202 -15.96 7.14 -3.64
N ASN A 203 -15.68 8.15 -4.48
CA ASN A 203 -16.46 8.48 -5.68
C ASN A 203 -17.96 8.64 -5.39
N GLY A 204 -18.32 9.09 -4.17
CA GLY A 204 -19.68 9.21 -3.70
C GLY A 204 -20.39 7.89 -3.40
N ILE A 205 -19.67 6.77 -3.33
CA ILE A 205 -20.16 5.44 -2.95
C ILE A 205 -19.68 5.14 -1.54
N ARG A 206 -20.59 4.65 -0.68
CA ARG A 206 -20.28 4.24 0.68
C ARG A 206 -19.89 2.77 0.71
N TYR A 207 -18.80 2.47 1.40
CA TYR A 207 -18.30 1.12 1.65
C TYR A 207 -18.07 0.92 3.14
N THR A 208 -18.19 -0.31 3.62
CA THR A 208 -17.62 -0.73 4.90
C THR A 208 -16.30 -1.42 4.62
N VAL A 209 -15.21 -0.89 5.17
CA VAL A 209 -13.87 -1.48 5.08
C VAL A 209 -13.56 -2.19 6.39
N ASP A 210 -13.44 -3.51 6.32
CA ASP A 210 -12.87 -4.32 7.41
C ASP A 210 -11.35 -4.36 7.25
N PHE A 211 -10.66 -3.59 8.06
CA PHE A 211 -9.20 -3.50 7.97
C PHE A 211 -8.48 -4.61 8.75
N GLU A 212 -9.19 -5.45 9.48
CA GLU A 212 -8.64 -6.65 10.11
C GLU A 212 -8.66 -7.87 9.18
N ASN A 213 -9.77 -8.11 8.49
CA ASN A 213 -9.97 -9.31 7.68
C ASN A 213 -9.91 -9.04 6.18
N GLY A 214 -10.00 -7.78 5.77
CA GLY A 214 -9.90 -7.36 4.37
C GLY A 214 -8.52 -7.61 3.77
N GLN A 215 -8.44 -7.69 2.44
CA GLN A 215 -7.17 -7.87 1.73
C GLN A 215 -6.27 -6.64 1.85
N LYS A 216 -4.95 -6.82 1.84
CA LYS A 216 -3.94 -5.77 2.06
C LYS A 216 -4.23 -5.00 3.36
N THR A 217 -4.46 -3.70 3.28
CA THR A 217 -4.83 -2.83 4.40
C THR A 217 -6.34 -2.73 4.62
N GLY A 218 -7.15 -3.44 3.80
CA GLY A 218 -8.61 -3.49 3.88
C GLY A 218 -9.33 -3.11 2.58
N PHE A 219 -8.73 -2.22 1.76
CA PHE A 219 -9.32 -1.76 0.50
C PHE A 219 -8.23 -1.36 -0.51
N PHE A 220 -8.52 -1.46 -1.82
CA PHE A 220 -7.58 -1.15 -2.90
C PHE A 220 -7.69 0.32 -3.30
N LEU A 221 -7.04 1.22 -2.56
CA LEU A 221 -7.09 2.67 -2.77
C LEU A 221 -6.45 3.13 -4.09
N ASP A 222 -5.50 2.36 -4.62
CA ASP A 222 -4.80 2.61 -5.88
C ASP A 222 -5.74 2.62 -7.10
N GLN A 223 -6.86 1.87 -7.04
CA GLN A 223 -7.83 1.75 -8.12
C GLN A 223 -8.92 2.86 -8.15
N LYS A 224 -8.89 3.83 -7.23
CA LYS A 224 -9.90 4.89 -7.09
C LYS A 224 -10.27 5.57 -8.42
N TYR A 225 -9.28 6.04 -9.15
CA TYR A 225 -9.49 6.76 -10.41
C TYR A 225 -9.85 5.84 -11.57
N ASN A 226 -9.40 4.59 -11.57
CA ASN A 226 -9.83 3.58 -12.52
C ASN A 226 -11.31 3.24 -12.32
N ARG A 227 -11.76 3.12 -11.07
CA ARG A 227 -13.19 2.96 -10.75
C ARG A 227 -14.04 4.15 -11.25
N LEU A 228 -13.54 5.38 -11.05
CA LEU A 228 -14.20 6.58 -11.55
C LEU A 228 -14.28 6.61 -13.10
N ALA A 229 -13.23 6.14 -13.77
CA ALA A 229 -13.24 6.01 -15.24
C ALA A 229 -14.28 4.98 -15.70
N VAL A 230 -14.37 3.84 -15.02
CA VAL A 230 -15.42 2.82 -15.28
C VAL A 230 -16.82 3.43 -15.14
N ALA A 231 -17.08 4.22 -14.10
CA ALA A 231 -18.37 4.88 -13.92
C ALA A 231 -18.77 5.74 -15.15
N LYS A 232 -17.79 6.47 -15.72
CA LYS A 232 -18.05 7.31 -16.93
C LYS A 232 -18.36 6.46 -18.16
N LEU A 233 -17.75 5.28 -18.29
CA LEU A 233 -17.93 4.40 -19.45
C LEU A 233 -19.16 3.50 -19.35
N ALA A 234 -19.70 3.26 -18.15
CA ALA A 234 -20.76 2.29 -17.92
C ALA A 234 -22.17 2.76 -18.28
N LYS A 235 -22.38 4.07 -18.51
CA LYS A 235 -23.71 4.63 -18.73
C LYS A 235 -24.49 3.92 -19.84
N GLY A 236 -25.68 3.41 -19.51
CA GLY A 236 -26.58 2.73 -20.42
C GLY A 236 -26.15 1.33 -20.85
N ARG A 237 -25.07 0.78 -20.31
CA ARG A 237 -24.47 -0.51 -20.67
C ARG A 237 -24.90 -1.65 -19.74
N THR A 238 -24.82 -2.87 -20.25
CA THR A 238 -24.84 -4.10 -19.46
C THR A 238 -23.40 -4.49 -19.15
N VAL A 239 -23.04 -4.51 -17.86
CA VAL A 239 -21.66 -4.65 -17.40
C VAL A 239 -21.45 -6.01 -16.73
N LEU A 240 -20.33 -6.65 -17.02
CA LEU A 240 -19.81 -7.81 -16.29
C LEU A 240 -18.51 -7.40 -15.57
N ASP A 241 -18.51 -7.51 -14.25
CA ASP A 241 -17.32 -7.27 -13.42
C ASP A 241 -16.80 -8.60 -12.89
N CYS A 242 -15.69 -9.07 -13.47
CA CYS A 242 -15.02 -10.30 -13.09
C CYS A 242 -13.98 -10.03 -12.00
N PHE A 243 -13.91 -10.91 -10.99
CA PHE A 243 -13.04 -10.74 -9.81
C PHE A 243 -13.42 -9.49 -9.01
N THR A 244 -14.71 -9.30 -8.80
CA THR A 244 -15.30 -8.06 -8.29
C THR A 244 -14.88 -7.71 -6.86
N HIS A 245 -14.35 -8.69 -6.09
CA HIS A 245 -14.01 -8.55 -4.67
C HIS A 245 -15.23 -8.00 -3.89
N THR A 246 -15.12 -6.89 -3.20
CA THR A 246 -16.22 -6.24 -2.46
C THR A 246 -17.14 -5.38 -3.34
N GLY A 247 -17.12 -5.60 -4.66
CA GLY A 247 -18.00 -4.93 -5.62
C GLY A 247 -17.58 -3.52 -6.02
N SER A 248 -16.34 -3.11 -5.78
CA SER A 248 -15.97 -1.70 -5.90
C SER A 248 -16.03 -1.17 -7.34
N PHE A 249 -15.63 -1.93 -8.35
CA PHE A 249 -15.82 -1.57 -9.75
C PHE A 249 -17.28 -1.65 -10.18
N ALA A 250 -17.97 -2.73 -9.83
CA ALA A 250 -19.39 -2.94 -10.13
C ALA A 250 -20.27 -1.81 -9.60
N LEU A 251 -20.03 -1.36 -8.36
CA LEU A 251 -20.76 -0.25 -7.72
C LEU A 251 -20.52 1.09 -8.45
N ASN A 252 -19.28 1.35 -8.87
CA ASN A 252 -18.97 2.53 -9.67
C ASN A 252 -19.67 2.47 -11.05
N ALA A 253 -19.71 1.29 -11.70
CA ALA A 253 -20.45 1.11 -12.94
C ALA A 253 -21.97 1.33 -12.74
N ALA A 254 -22.56 0.75 -11.69
CA ALA A 254 -23.99 0.93 -11.37
C ALA A 254 -24.31 2.40 -11.09
N LYS A 255 -23.52 3.08 -10.25
CA LYS A 255 -23.69 4.51 -9.97
C LYS A 255 -23.48 5.38 -11.20
N GLY A 256 -22.61 4.97 -12.12
CA GLY A 256 -22.38 5.62 -13.41
C GLY A 256 -23.55 5.50 -14.40
N GLY A 257 -24.61 4.79 -14.03
CA GLY A 257 -25.84 4.64 -14.83
C GLY A 257 -25.82 3.43 -15.77
N ALA A 258 -25.11 2.36 -15.41
CA ALA A 258 -25.26 1.07 -16.08
C ALA A 258 -26.73 0.59 -16.04
N LYS A 259 -27.20 -0.09 -17.09
CA LYS A 259 -28.54 -0.70 -17.10
C LYS A 259 -28.62 -1.90 -16.16
N ARG A 260 -27.60 -2.70 -16.16
CA ARG A 260 -27.43 -3.88 -15.30
C ARG A 260 -25.96 -4.17 -15.10
N VAL A 261 -25.60 -4.58 -13.90
CA VAL A 261 -24.23 -5.01 -13.55
C VAL A 261 -24.29 -6.42 -12.99
N THR A 262 -23.46 -7.31 -13.50
CA THR A 262 -23.21 -8.63 -12.92
C THR A 262 -21.82 -8.62 -12.31
N ALA A 263 -21.76 -8.71 -10.98
CA ALA A 263 -20.53 -8.71 -10.20
C ALA A 263 -20.19 -10.14 -9.76
N VAL A 264 -19.04 -10.65 -10.15
CA VAL A 264 -18.66 -12.05 -9.96
C VAL A 264 -17.39 -12.16 -9.14
N ASP A 265 -17.42 -13.01 -8.12
CA ASP A 265 -16.22 -13.43 -7.37
C ASP A 265 -16.34 -14.88 -6.95
N VAL A 266 -15.22 -15.57 -6.74
CA VAL A 266 -15.19 -16.94 -6.24
C VAL A 266 -15.45 -17.03 -4.73
N SER A 267 -15.19 -15.92 -4.01
CA SER A 267 -15.37 -15.82 -2.56
C SER A 267 -16.79 -15.43 -2.19
N GLN A 268 -17.54 -16.32 -1.53
CA GLN A 268 -18.88 -16.00 -1.03
C GLN A 268 -18.85 -14.79 -0.09
N PHE A 269 -17.86 -14.69 0.78
CA PHE A 269 -17.70 -13.53 1.68
C PHE A 269 -17.56 -12.21 0.90
N ALA A 270 -16.77 -12.19 -0.18
CA ALA A 270 -16.61 -11.01 -1.03
C ALA A 270 -17.92 -10.63 -1.72
N VAL A 271 -18.65 -11.63 -2.23
CA VAL A 271 -19.97 -11.45 -2.87
C VAL A 271 -20.99 -10.89 -1.89
N ASP A 272 -21.02 -11.40 -0.65
CA ASP A 272 -21.91 -10.90 0.40
C ASP A 272 -21.59 -9.44 0.76
N CYS A 273 -20.31 -9.09 0.87
CA CYS A 273 -19.86 -7.71 1.05
C CYS A 273 -20.28 -6.81 -0.13
N ALA A 274 -20.15 -7.28 -1.36
CA ALA A 274 -20.57 -6.55 -2.54
C ALA A 274 -22.08 -6.28 -2.55
N ALA A 275 -22.89 -7.28 -2.19
CA ALA A 275 -24.34 -7.15 -2.08
C ALA A 275 -24.74 -6.17 -0.96
N GLU A 276 -24.07 -6.22 0.18
CA GLU A 276 -24.31 -5.28 1.28
C GLU A 276 -23.95 -3.85 0.88
N ASN A 277 -22.81 -3.66 0.22
CA ASN A 277 -22.42 -2.35 -0.30
C ASN A 277 -23.42 -1.85 -1.36
N ALA A 278 -23.98 -2.73 -2.21
CA ALA A 278 -25.02 -2.35 -3.16
C ALA A 278 -26.29 -1.86 -2.45
N ARG A 279 -26.78 -2.58 -1.43
CA ARG A 279 -27.92 -2.15 -0.60
C ARG A 279 -27.67 -0.83 0.12
N LYS A 280 -26.48 -0.67 0.72
CA LYS A 280 -26.06 0.56 1.43
C LYS A 280 -26.13 1.80 0.51
N ASN A 281 -25.98 1.61 -0.81
CA ASN A 281 -26.00 2.69 -1.81
C ASN A 281 -27.30 2.73 -2.63
N GLY A 282 -28.29 1.86 -2.38
CA GLY A 282 -29.54 1.77 -3.16
C GLY A 282 -29.30 1.31 -4.62
N LEU A 283 -28.28 0.49 -4.85
CA LEU A 283 -27.86 -0.02 -6.16
C LEU A 283 -28.19 -1.51 -6.36
N ASP A 284 -28.76 -2.16 -5.36
CA ASP A 284 -29.16 -3.58 -5.38
C ASP A 284 -30.18 -3.91 -6.47
N GLY A 285 -31.04 -2.97 -6.88
CA GLY A 285 -31.94 -3.13 -8.01
C GLY A 285 -31.26 -3.20 -9.38
N VAL A 286 -30.01 -2.76 -9.51
CA VAL A 286 -29.23 -2.70 -10.75
C VAL A 286 -28.12 -3.73 -10.77
N MET A 287 -27.67 -4.22 -9.60
CA MET A 287 -26.49 -5.04 -9.44
C MET A 287 -26.86 -6.45 -8.98
N ASP A 288 -26.44 -7.46 -9.75
CA ASP A 288 -26.48 -8.87 -9.37
C ASP A 288 -25.11 -9.32 -8.87
N CYS A 289 -25.04 -9.87 -7.66
CA CYS A 289 -23.81 -10.41 -7.11
C CYS A 289 -23.84 -11.95 -7.21
N VAL A 290 -22.83 -12.53 -7.84
CA VAL A 290 -22.78 -13.96 -8.19
C VAL A 290 -21.49 -14.59 -7.64
N CYS A 291 -21.65 -15.61 -6.81
CA CYS A 291 -20.51 -16.42 -6.36
C CYS A 291 -20.23 -17.50 -7.41
N ALA A 292 -19.16 -17.33 -8.19
CA ALA A 292 -18.76 -18.28 -9.23
C ALA A 292 -17.26 -18.13 -9.54
N ASN A 293 -16.66 -19.23 -10.01
CA ASN A 293 -15.35 -19.17 -10.63
C ASN A 293 -15.48 -18.55 -12.04
N VAL A 294 -14.79 -17.44 -12.26
CA VAL A 294 -14.83 -16.69 -13.53
C VAL A 294 -14.40 -17.57 -14.71
N PHE A 295 -13.41 -18.44 -14.55
CA PHE A 295 -12.93 -19.33 -15.61
C PHE A 295 -13.97 -20.37 -16.05
N ASP A 296 -14.86 -20.78 -15.15
CA ASP A 296 -15.94 -21.70 -15.45
C ASP A 296 -17.19 -20.96 -15.98
N LEU A 297 -17.39 -19.74 -15.53
CA LEU A 297 -18.54 -18.92 -15.90
C LEU A 297 -18.43 -18.32 -17.31
N LEU A 298 -17.26 -17.81 -17.70
CA LEU A 298 -17.07 -17.12 -19.00
C LEU A 298 -17.42 -18.01 -20.20
N PRO A 299 -17.00 -19.30 -20.29
CA PRO A 299 -17.43 -20.18 -21.35
C PRO A 299 -18.97 -20.36 -21.42
N GLN A 300 -19.61 -20.53 -20.27
CA GLN A 300 -21.08 -20.68 -20.18
C GLN A 300 -21.79 -19.39 -20.64
N LEU A 301 -21.27 -18.21 -20.32
CA LEU A 301 -21.83 -16.95 -20.79
C LEU A 301 -21.63 -16.73 -22.28
N ALA A 302 -20.53 -17.23 -22.86
CA ALA A 302 -20.29 -17.16 -24.31
C ALA A 302 -21.31 -17.91 -25.13
N GLU A 303 -21.84 -19.02 -24.60
CA GLU A 303 -22.90 -19.85 -25.24
C GLU A 303 -24.30 -19.24 -25.11
N GLN A 304 -24.49 -18.29 -24.17
CA GLN A 304 -25.79 -17.65 -23.96
C GLN A 304 -26.09 -16.55 -24.97
N PRO A 305 -27.36 -16.30 -25.31
CA PRO A 305 -27.75 -15.18 -26.16
C PRO A 305 -27.52 -13.81 -25.50
N ARG A 306 -27.46 -13.76 -24.15
CA ARG A 306 -27.19 -12.54 -23.40
C ARG A 306 -25.74 -12.10 -23.64
N LYS A 307 -25.56 -10.84 -24.02
CA LYS A 307 -24.25 -10.22 -24.24
C LYS A 307 -24.04 -9.09 -23.24
N TYR A 308 -22.77 -8.84 -22.95
CA TYR A 308 -22.34 -7.70 -22.15
C TYR A 308 -21.70 -6.62 -23.05
N ASP A 309 -22.06 -5.38 -22.82
CA ASP A 309 -21.52 -4.23 -23.58
C ASP A 309 -20.17 -3.77 -23.02
N PHE A 310 -19.89 -4.13 -21.76
CA PHE A 310 -18.68 -3.73 -21.06
C PHE A 310 -18.25 -4.80 -20.06
N ILE A 311 -17.00 -5.23 -20.15
CA ILE A 311 -16.43 -6.25 -19.28
C ILE A 311 -15.26 -5.64 -18.53
N ILE A 312 -15.20 -5.82 -17.21
CA ILE A 312 -14.13 -5.43 -16.32
C ILE A 312 -13.37 -6.70 -15.95
N LEU A 313 -12.06 -6.72 -16.18
CA LEU A 313 -11.16 -7.80 -15.83
C LEU A 313 -10.02 -7.26 -14.98
N ASP A 314 -10.09 -7.46 -13.67
CA ASP A 314 -9.03 -7.10 -12.70
C ASP A 314 -8.67 -8.35 -11.87
N PRO A 315 -8.02 -9.35 -12.50
CA PRO A 315 -7.73 -10.61 -11.84
C PRO A 315 -6.63 -10.46 -10.79
N PRO A 316 -6.62 -11.31 -9.75
CA PRO A 316 -5.47 -11.41 -8.86
C PRO A 316 -4.25 -11.97 -9.60
N ALA A 317 -3.05 -11.71 -9.09
CA ALA A 317 -1.82 -12.30 -9.61
C ALA A 317 -1.87 -13.84 -9.41
N PHE A 318 -2.15 -14.57 -10.49
CA PHE A 318 -2.20 -16.05 -10.46
C PHE A 318 -0.81 -16.68 -10.37
N THR A 319 0.24 -15.97 -10.83
CA THR A 319 1.60 -16.47 -10.82
C THR A 319 2.38 -15.92 -9.63
N LYS A 320 2.89 -16.81 -8.79
CA LYS A 320 3.73 -16.48 -7.63
C LYS A 320 5.23 -16.71 -7.88
N SER A 321 5.61 -17.22 -9.06
CA SER A 321 6.99 -17.50 -9.42
C SER A 321 7.22 -17.35 -10.92
N ARG A 322 8.47 -17.05 -11.31
CA ARG A 322 8.88 -16.95 -12.72
C ARG A 322 8.61 -18.25 -13.51
N ARG A 323 8.68 -19.41 -12.86
CA ARG A 323 8.40 -20.72 -13.47
C ARG A 323 6.92 -20.91 -13.82
N THR A 324 6.01 -20.40 -13.00
CA THR A 324 4.57 -20.44 -13.25
C THR A 324 4.13 -19.33 -14.21
N CYS A 325 4.88 -18.25 -14.31
CA CYS A 325 4.60 -17.17 -15.26
C CYS A 325 4.59 -17.68 -16.71
N LEU A 326 5.57 -18.49 -17.09
CA LEU A 326 5.68 -19.07 -18.44
C LEU A 326 4.51 -20.01 -18.84
N LEU A 327 3.73 -20.49 -17.85
CA LEU A 327 2.57 -21.35 -18.09
C LEU A 327 1.25 -20.56 -18.27
N TYR A 328 1.22 -19.29 -17.85
CA TYR A 328 0.01 -18.45 -17.83
C TYR A 328 0.10 -17.19 -18.69
N THR A 329 1.26 -16.84 -19.19
CA THR A 329 1.43 -15.76 -20.19
C THR A 329 1.32 -16.38 -21.58
N SER A 330 0.19 -16.20 -22.21
CA SER A 330 -0.05 -16.60 -23.59
C SER A 330 -0.19 -15.43 -24.55
N ASP A 331 0.07 -14.20 -24.10
CA ASP A 331 -0.09 -13.02 -24.91
C ASP A 331 1.24 -12.54 -25.49
N ALA A 332 1.34 -12.58 -26.82
CA ALA A 332 2.48 -12.10 -27.59
C ALA A 332 2.75 -10.57 -27.40
N ALA A 333 1.81 -9.83 -26.82
CA ALA A 333 2.00 -8.41 -26.48
C ALA A 333 2.93 -8.20 -25.27
N ASP A 334 3.01 -9.18 -24.35
CA ASP A 334 3.92 -9.12 -23.21
C ASP A 334 5.38 -9.42 -23.60
N ASP A 335 5.63 -10.01 -24.77
CA ASP A 335 6.98 -10.32 -25.28
C ASP A 335 7.69 -9.09 -25.89
N LEU A 336 6.99 -7.97 -26.06
CA LEU A 336 7.52 -6.75 -26.68
C LEU A 336 8.02 -5.71 -25.67
N ILE A 337 7.90 -5.97 -24.37
CA ILE A 337 8.41 -5.10 -23.29
C ILE A 337 9.47 -5.87 -22.50
N GLY A 338 10.54 -6.22 -23.18
CA GLY A 338 11.75 -6.77 -22.60
C GLY A 338 12.75 -5.69 -22.18
#